data_156f60d064b47478996979a51a0da55b
#
_entry.id   156f60d064b47478996979a51a0da55b
#
_cell.length_a   1.000
_cell.length_b   1.000
_cell.length_c   1.000
_cell.angle_alpha   90.00
_cell.angle_beta   90.00
_cell.angle_gamma   90.00
#
_symmetry.space_group_name_H-M   'P 1'
#
loop_
_entity.id
_entity.type
_entity.pdbx_description
1 polymer ?
#
loop_
_entity_poly.entity_id
_entity_poly.type
_entity_poly.pdbx_seq_one_letter_code
_entity_poly.pdbx_strand_id
1 'polypeptide(L)'
;MKQKSIYVSLLPVMLAFFCMGFVDLVGAASNYVKADLVLTDTEANIFPSMVFFWFLLFSVPTGVLMGKIGRRRTVILSLIITATSLFIPVINYSYISMLISFSLLGIGNTLMQVSLNPLLSSIVKGDKLASSLTFGQFIKAIASFIAPIIMARAALMFENWRLLFPLFMVIAVIAILWLGFTSIYEEKEDSKNASFKECFALLGNKFILLCFLGIMCHVGIDVGINVTAPKILMERLGITLQDATYSTSVYFLFRTIGCFSGAFVLARFSPKKFFGISVICMILSMLVFFTFDNKIALYIAIALIGFGNSNIFPIIFSQALLQNPDKKNEASGLMIMGLFGGTVFPFFMGLATDTLSSQIGALAVMSIGVVYLLFISFKLKGSITVA
;
A
#
# COMPACT_ATOMS: atom_id res chain seq x y z
N MET A 1 -24.59 29.28 -11.33
CA MET A 1 -24.69 27.79 -11.19
C MET A 1 -24.79 27.47 -9.71
N LYS A 2 -25.90 26.85 -9.25
CA LYS A 2 -26.08 26.45 -7.85
C LYS A 2 -24.91 25.53 -7.45
N GLN A 3 -24.21 25.89 -6.38
CA GLN A 3 -23.18 25.12 -5.75
C GLN A 3 -23.82 23.77 -5.36
N LYS A 4 -23.70 22.75 -6.25
CA LYS A 4 -24.02 21.37 -5.85
C LYS A 4 -23.20 21.11 -4.61
N SER A 5 -23.84 20.69 -3.54
CA SER A 5 -23.18 20.45 -2.27
C SER A 5 -21.88 19.68 -2.52
N ILE A 6 -20.76 20.20 -2.03
CA ILE A 6 -19.42 19.60 -2.16
C ILE A 6 -19.43 18.10 -1.77
N TYR A 7 -20.32 17.75 -0.85
CA TYR A 7 -20.54 16.38 -0.37
C TYR A 7 -21.02 15.43 -1.47
N VAL A 8 -21.83 15.90 -2.44
CA VAL A 8 -22.32 15.06 -3.54
C VAL A 8 -21.18 14.59 -4.43
N SER A 9 -20.16 15.41 -4.62
CA SER A 9 -18.96 15.04 -5.39
C SER A 9 -17.91 14.30 -4.53
N LEU A 10 -17.89 14.57 -3.22
CA LEU A 10 -16.91 14.00 -2.30
C LEU A 10 -17.20 12.51 -2.00
N LEU A 11 -18.46 12.14 -1.77
CA LEU A 11 -18.84 10.77 -1.38
C LEU A 11 -18.37 9.70 -2.38
N PRO A 12 -18.60 9.79 -3.72
CA PRO A 12 -18.12 8.78 -4.66
C PRO A 12 -16.59 8.74 -4.76
N VAL A 13 -15.90 9.86 -4.51
CA VAL A 13 -14.44 9.90 -4.41
C VAL A 13 -13.96 9.19 -3.15
N MET A 14 -14.65 9.33 -2.02
CA MET A 14 -14.35 8.57 -0.79
C MET A 14 -14.57 7.06 -1.00
N LEU A 15 -15.61 6.66 -1.74
CA LEU A 15 -15.82 5.26 -2.10
C LEU A 15 -14.70 4.73 -3.01
N ALA A 16 -14.16 5.56 -3.91
CA ALA A 16 -12.98 5.19 -4.69
C ALA A 16 -11.73 5.01 -3.78
N PHE A 17 -11.55 5.83 -2.73
CA PHE A 17 -10.52 5.59 -1.71
C PHE A 17 -10.72 4.25 -0.99
N PHE A 18 -11.95 3.87 -0.70
CA PHE A 18 -12.23 2.54 -0.13
C PHE A 18 -11.79 1.43 -1.10
N CYS A 19 -12.16 1.52 -2.39
CA CYS A 19 -11.73 0.58 -3.41
C CYS A 19 -10.20 0.55 -3.60
N MET A 20 -9.52 1.68 -3.40
CA MET A 20 -8.05 1.73 -3.43
C MET A 20 -7.42 0.81 -2.36
N GLY A 21 -8.11 0.57 -1.25
CA GLY A 21 -7.67 -0.35 -0.20
C GLY A 21 -7.74 -1.82 -0.58
N PHE A 22 -8.43 -2.18 -1.67
CA PHE A 22 -8.55 -3.59 -2.09
C PHE A 22 -7.21 -4.24 -2.46
N VAL A 23 -6.23 -3.45 -2.85
CA VAL A 23 -4.88 -3.95 -3.13
C VAL A 23 -4.24 -4.63 -1.91
N ASP A 24 -4.57 -4.17 -0.72
CA ASP A 24 -3.97 -4.68 0.52
C ASP A 24 -4.49 -6.08 0.90
N LEU A 25 -5.58 -6.56 0.24
CA LEU A 25 -6.08 -7.94 0.40
C LEU A 25 -5.09 -9.00 -0.10
N VAL A 26 -4.19 -8.63 -1.01
CA VAL A 26 -3.29 -9.59 -1.68
C VAL A 26 -2.41 -10.34 -0.69
N GLY A 27 -1.96 -9.68 0.38
CA GLY A 27 -1.11 -10.31 1.40
C GLY A 27 -1.82 -11.49 2.09
N ALA A 28 -3.05 -11.28 2.58
CA ALA A 28 -3.82 -12.34 3.20
C ALA A 28 -4.33 -13.35 2.15
N ALA A 29 -4.81 -12.89 0.99
CA ALA A 29 -5.33 -13.76 -0.05
C ALA A 29 -4.27 -14.72 -0.60
N SER A 30 -3.00 -14.30 -0.73
CA SER A 30 -1.92 -15.18 -1.20
C SER A 30 -1.71 -16.38 -0.28
N ASN A 31 -1.96 -16.25 1.03
CA ASN A 31 -1.86 -17.37 1.97
C ASN A 31 -2.98 -18.40 1.77
N TYR A 32 -4.20 -17.94 1.48
CA TYR A 32 -5.31 -18.84 1.14
C TYR A 32 -5.07 -19.53 -0.20
N VAL A 33 -4.64 -18.79 -1.21
CA VAL A 33 -4.30 -19.38 -2.53
C VAL A 33 -3.16 -20.40 -2.39
N LYS A 34 -2.15 -20.11 -1.55
CA LYS A 34 -1.08 -21.05 -1.23
C LYS A 34 -1.64 -22.36 -0.67
N ALA A 35 -2.55 -22.26 0.29
CA ALA A 35 -3.15 -23.45 0.93
C ALA A 35 -4.03 -24.24 -0.05
N ASP A 36 -4.88 -23.55 -0.82
CA ASP A 36 -5.81 -24.17 -1.76
C ASP A 36 -5.12 -24.88 -2.93
N LEU A 37 -4.03 -24.30 -3.45
CA LEU A 37 -3.31 -24.80 -4.63
C LEU A 37 -2.01 -25.55 -4.26
N VAL A 38 -1.73 -25.71 -2.98
CA VAL A 38 -0.53 -26.41 -2.44
C VAL A 38 0.77 -25.84 -3.04
N LEU A 39 0.92 -24.50 -2.95
CA LEU A 39 2.06 -23.78 -3.51
C LEU A 39 3.21 -23.68 -2.51
N THR A 40 4.43 -23.49 -3.03
CA THR A 40 5.60 -23.06 -2.24
C THR A 40 5.45 -21.62 -1.78
N ASP A 41 6.28 -21.16 -0.84
CA ASP A 41 6.30 -19.75 -0.42
C ASP A 41 6.76 -18.82 -1.54
N THR A 42 7.71 -19.28 -2.37
CA THR A 42 8.14 -18.54 -3.56
C THR A 42 6.99 -18.32 -4.53
N GLU A 43 6.25 -19.37 -4.89
CA GLU A 43 5.12 -19.27 -5.82
C GLU A 43 3.99 -18.38 -5.28
N ALA A 44 3.66 -18.50 -4.00
CA ALA A 44 2.63 -17.67 -3.37
C ALA A 44 3.05 -16.20 -3.29
N ASN A 45 4.32 -15.90 -3.03
CA ASN A 45 4.82 -14.54 -2.95
C ASN A 45 4.97 -13.84 -4.31
N ILE A 46 4.85 -14.58 -5.43
CA ILE A 46 4.73 -13.98 -6.75
C ILE A 46 3.44 -13.14 -6.86
N PHE A 47 2.35 -13.49 -6.19
CA PHE A 47 1.10 -12.73 -6.23
C PHE A 47 1.26 -11.28 -5.77
N PRO A 48 1.72 -10.99 -4.53
CA PRO A 48 1.99 -9.62 -4.12
C PRO A 48 3.08 -8.97 -4.98
N SER A 49 4.11 -9.72 -5.40
CA SER A 49 5.13 -9.21 -6.30
C SER A 49 4.55 -8.70 -7.62
N MET A 50 3.63 -9.43 -8.23
CA MET A 50 2.95 -9.02 -9.45
C MET A 50 2.10 -7.77 -9.26
N VAL A 51 1.41 -7.62 -8.14
CA VAL A 51 0.62 -6.41 -7.85
C VAL A 51 1.50 -5.17 -7.86
N PHE A 52 2.64 -5.20 -7.17
CA PHE A 52 3.50 -4.03 -7.00
C PHE A 52 4.46 -3.79 -8.17
N PHE A 53 4.69 -4.80 -9.02
CA PHE A 53 5.48 -4.68 -10.25
C PHE A 53 4.96 -3.57 -11.19
N TRP A 54 3.67 -3.44 -11.31
CA TRP A 54 3.03 -2.49 -12.22
C TRP A 54 3.19 -1.02 -11.80
N PHE A 55 3.52 -0.76 -10.53
CA PHE A 55 3.85 0.60 -10.09
C PHE A 55 5.10 1.14 -10.78
N LEU A 56 6.10 0.28 -11.03
CA LEU A 56 7.30 0.68 -11.78
C LEU A 56 6.96 1.11 -13.21
N LEU A 57 6.08 0.37 -13.88
CA LEU A 57 5.79 0.58 -15.31
C LEU A 57 4.70 1.62 -15.56
N PHE A 58 3.64 1.63 -14.74
CA PHE A 58 2.45 2.44 -15.01
C PHE A 58 2.37 3.77 -14.28
N SER A 59 3.23 4.06 -13.29
CA SER A 59 3.15 5.34 -12.55
C SER A 59 3.30 6.55 -13.46
N VAL A 60 4.32 6.60 -14.30
CA VAL A 60 4.56 7.72 -15.23
C VAL A 60 3.54 7.74 -16.38
N PRO A 61 3.27 6.62 -17.10
CA PRO A 61 2.24 6.59 -18.14
C PRO A 61 0.86 7.01 -17.65
N THR A 62 0.51 6.70 -16.39
CA THR A 62 -0.77 7.12 -15.80
C THR A 62 -0.85 8.64 -15.67
N GLY A 63 0.24 9.30 -15.28
CA GLY A 63 0.30 10.77 -15.25
C GLY A 63 0.02 11.38 -16.63
N VAL A 64 0.62 10.83 -17.68
CA VAL A 64 0.38 11.24 -19.07
C VAL A 64 -1.07 10.95 -19.49
N LEU A 65 -1.58 9.77 -19.17
CA LEU A 65 -2.96 9.39 -19.46
C LEU A 65 -3.95 10.34 -18.78
N MET A 66 -3.73 10.63 -17.50
CA MET A 66 -4.53 11.54 -16.71
C MET A 66 -4.57 12.96 -17.33
N GLY A 67 -3.44 13.44 -17.87
CA GLY A 67 -3.38 14.71 -18.61
C GLY A 67 -4.22 14.70 -19.87
N LYS A 68 -4.34 13.54 -20.56
CA LYS A 68 -5.10 13.41 -21.81
C LYS A 68 -6.61 13.23 -21.62
N ILE A 69 -7.01 12.34 -20.74
CA ILE A 69 -8.43 11.96 -20.55
C ILE A 69 -9.12 12.60 -19.35
N GLY A 70 -8.34 13.24 -18.46
CA GLY A 70 -8.79 13.82 -17.19
C GLY A 70 -8.69 12.88 -16.00
N ARG A 71 -8.67 13.47 -14.79
CA ARG A 71 -8.49 12.78 -13.52
C ARG A 71 -9.63 11.80 -13.22
N ARG A 72 -10.87 12.28 -13.34
CA ARG A 72 -12.08 11.48 -13.08
C ARG A 72 -12.17 10.26 -14.01
N ARG A 73 -11.92 10.43 -15.32
CA ARG A 73 -11.96 9.30 -16.26
C ARG A 73 -10.85 8.30 -15.97
N THR A 74 -9.69 8.75 -15.53
CA THR A 74 -8.58 7.85 -15.12
C THR A 74 -8.96 7.04 -13.89
N VAL A 75 -9.61 7.65 -12.87
CA VAL A 75 -10.14 6.94 -11.70
C VAL A 75 -11.23 5.94 -12.09
N ILE A 76 -12.16 6.30 -12.99
CA ILE A 76 -13.19 5.35 -13.47
C ILE A 76 -12.52 4.17 -14.19
N LEU A 77 -11.54 4.42 -15.05
CA LEU A 77 -10.79 3.36 -15.72
C LEU A 77 -10.10 2.44 -14.71
N SER A 78 -9.48 3.00 -13.68
CA SER A 78 -8.85 2.22 -12.62
C SER A 78 -9.85 1.33 -11.87
N LEU A 79 -11.04 1.85 -11.57
CA LEU A 79 -12.13 1.08 -10.94
C LEU A 79 -12.63 -0.05 -11.85
N ILE A 80 -12.75 0.19 -13.16
CA ILE A 80 -13.15 -0.84 -14.15
C ILE A 80 -12.10 -1.95 -14.16
N ILE A 81 -10.81 -1.62 -14.24
CA ILE A 81 -9.73 -2.61 -14.22
C ILE A 81 -9.76 -3.39 -12.89
N THR A 82 -9.97 -2.71 -11.74
CA THR A 82 -10.09 -3.34 -10.43
C THR A 82 -11.29 -4.29 -10.35
N ALA A 83 -12.47 -3.87 -10.83
CA ALA A 83 -13.65 -4.74 -10.88
C ALA A 83 -13.42 -5.97 -11.76
N THR A 84 -12.78 -5.78 -12.93
CA THR A 84 -12.41 -6.90 -13.83
C THR A 84 -11.42 -7.85 -13.16
N SER A 85 -10.43 -7.33 -12.44
CA SER A 85 -9.47 -8.17 -11.72
C SER A 85 -10.16 -9.06 -10.67
N LEU A 86 -11.11 -8.51 -9.92
CA LEU A 86 -11.86 -9.23 -8.89
C LEU A 86 -12.87 -10.24 -9.48
N PHE A 87 -13.29 -10.05 -10.74
CA PHE A 87 -14.21 -10.95 -11.43
C PHE A 87 -13.53 -12.23 -11.92
N ILE A 88 -12.24 -12.18 -12.26
CA ILE A 88 -11.49 -13.33 -12.82
C ILE A 88 -11.54 -14.55 -11.89
N PRO A 89 -11.23 -14.44 -10.58
CA PRO A 89 -11.26 -15.60 -9.67
C PRO A 89 -12.66 -16.17 -9.45
N VAL A 90 -13.71 -15.41 -9.75
CA VAL A 90 -15.10 -15.87 -9.68
C VAL A 90 -15.44 -16.81 -10.83
N ILE A 91 -14.90 -16.55 -12.03
CA ILE A 91 -15.12 -17.38 -13.22
C ILE A 91 -14.22 -18.62 -13.22
N ASN A 92 -12.95 -18.41 -12.96
CA ASN A 92 -11.93 -19.48 -12.99
C ASN A 92 -10.94 -19.28 -11.85
N TYR A 93 -10.77 -20.31 -11.02
CA TYR A 93 -9.84 -20.30 -9.92
C TYR A 93 -8.69 -21.25 -10.20
N SER A 94 -7.59 -20.68 -10.65
CA SER A 94 -6.33 -21.39 -10.94
C SER A 94 -5.14 -20.46 -10.67
N TYR A 95 -3.94 -21.01 -10.58
CA TYR A 95 -2.71 -20.21 -10.37
C TYR A 95 -2.58 -19.08 -11.42
N ILE A 96 -2.77 -19.39 -12.70
CA ILE A 96 -2.65 -18.41 -13.79
C ILE A 96 -3.75 -17.35 -13.69
N SER A 97 -4.99 -17.75 -13.39
CA SER A 97 -6.10 -16.82 -13.22
C SER A 97 -5.86 -15.87 -12.07
N MET A 98 -5.30 -16.35 -10.95
CA MET A 98 -4.92 -15.52 -9.82
C MET A 98 -3.78 -14.56 -10.17
N LEU A 99 -2.76 -15.00 -10.94
CA LEU A 99 -1.70 -14.12 -11.43
C LEU A 99 -2.25 -12.99 -12.29
N ILE A 100 -3.15 -13.30 -13.22
CA ILE A 100 -3.79 -12.29 -14.08
C ILE A 100 -4.65 -11.35 -13.24
N SER A 101 -5.43 -11.87 -12.30
CA SER A 101 -6.26 -11.10 -11.38
C SER A 101 -5.41 -10.10 -10.58
N PHE A 102 -4.38 -10.57 -9.89
CA PHE A 102 -3.53 -9.70 -9.09
C PHE A 102 -2.67 -8.74 -9.93
N SER A 103 -2.27 -9.12 -11.15
CA SER A 103 -1.63 -8.20 -12.10
C SER A 103 -2.57 -7.04 -12.47
N LEU A 104 -3.81 -7.35 -12.84
CA LEU A 104 -4.81 -6.31 -13.15
C LEU A 104 -5.16 -5.47 -11.93
N LEU A 105 -5.22 -6.08 -10.73
CA LEU A 105 -5.42 -5.34 -9.49
C LEU A 105 -4.29 -4.32 -9.27
N GLY A 106 -3.04 -4.71 -9.53
CA GLY A 106 -1.87 -3.84 -9.47
C GLY A 106 -1.93 -2.69 -10.47
N ILE A 107 -2.28 -2.97 -11.73
CA ILE A 107 -2.48 -1.94 -12.76
C ILE A 107 -3.58 -0.96 -12.34
N GLY A 108 -4.75 -1.47 -11.95
CA GLY A 108 -5.87 -0.66 -11.48
C GLY A 108 -5.47 0.21 -10.29
N ASN A 109 -4.77 -0.36 -9.31
CA ASN A 109 -4.33 0.38 -8.12
C ASN A 109 -3.28 1.46 -8.48
N THR A 110 -2.37 1.20 -9.41
CA THR A 110 -1.39 2.21 -9.86
C THR A 110 -2.11 3.42 -10.49
N LEU A 111 -3.08 3.17 -11.38
CA LEU A 111 -3.89 4.24 -11.96
C LEU A 111 -4.64 5.03 -10.88
N MET A 112 -5.20 4.33 -9.91
CA MET A 112 -5.92 4.93 -8.78
C MET A 112 -5.01 5.81 -7.92
N GLN A 113 -3.86 5.31 -7.49
CA GLN A 113 -2.91 6.03 -6.64
C GLN A 113 -2.43 7.33 -7.27
N VAL A 114 -2.19 7.33 -8.59
CA VAL A 114 -1.71 8.51 -9.33
C VAL A 114 -2.83 9.53 -9.55
N SER A 115 -4.09 9.09 -9.73
CA SER A 115 -5.17 9.99 -10.20
C SER A 115 -6.14 10.45 -9.10
N LEU A 116 -6.32 9.66 -8.03
CA LEU A 116 -7.37 9.91 -7.04
C LEU A 116 -7.08 11.12 -6.15
N ASN A 117 -5.83 11.30 -5.70
CA ASN A 117 -5.44 12.46 -4.90
C ASN A 117 -5.58 13.78 -5.70
N PRO A 118 -5.10 13.87 -6.96
CA PRO A 118 -5.38 15.02 -7.82
C PRO A 118 -6.88 15.23 -8.11
N LEU A 119 -7.68 14.17 -8.23
CA LEU A 119 -9.13 14.31 -8.40
C LEU A 119 -9.77 14.95 -7.16
N LEU A 120 -9.39 14.52 -5.96
CA LEU A 120 -9.86 15.11 -4.71
C LEU A 120 -9.50 16.61 -4.61
N SER A 121 -8.28 16.99 -5.05
CA SER A 121 -7.84 18.40 -5.07
C SER A 121 -8.64 19.29 -6.05
N SER A 122 -9.31 18.71 -7.03
CA SER A 122 -10.23 19.44 -7.91
C SER A 122 -11.56 19.78 -7.23
N ILE A 123 -11.94 19.04 -6.18
CA ILE A 123 -13.21 19.23 -5.45
C ILE A 123 -13.00 20.09 -4.22
N VAL A 124 -11.91 19.87 -3.50
CA VAL A 124 -11.60 20.51 -2.21
C VAL A 124 -10.34 21.34 -2.37
N LYS A 125 -10.41 22.63 -2.08
CA LYS A 125 -9.30 23.60 -2.17
C LYS A 125 -8.97 24.19 -0.79
N GLY A 126 -7.79 24.80 -0.68
CA GLY A 126 -7.34 25.51 0.51
C GLY A 126 -7.14 24.61 1.72
N ASP A 127 -7.41 25.14 2.91
CA ASP A 127 -7.11 24.51 4.21
C ASP A 127 -7.80 23.15 4.44
N LYS A 128 -8.92 22.90 3.72
CA LYS A 128 -9.68 21.65 3.83
C LYS A 128 -9.08 20.49 3.01
N LEU A 129 -8.17 20.79 2.08
CA LEU A 129 -7.61 19.76 1.20
C LEU A 129 -6.81 18.70 1.98
N ALA A 130 -5.90 19.13 2.86
CA ALA A 130 -5.09 18.23 3.67
C ALA A 130 -5.95 17.31 4.53
N SER A 131 -6.95 17.87 5.21
CA SER A 131 -7.90 17.09 6.01
C SER A 131 -8.69 16.09 5.17
N SER A 132 -9.12 16.46 3.97
CA SER A 132 -9.88 15.57 3.08
C SER A 132 -9.01 14.45 2.50
N LEU A 133 -7.73 14.71 2.18
CA LEU A 133 -6.78 13.69 1.77
C LEU A 133 -6.51 12.69 2.90
N THR A 134 -6.30 13.18 4.13
CA THR A 134 -6.12 12.32 5.32
C THR A 134 -7.37 11.46 5.55
N PHE A 135 -8.56 12.04 5.41
CA PHE A 135 -9.81 11.29 5.52
C PHE A 135 -9.95 10.22 4.42
N GLY A 136 -9.56 10.53 3.18
CA GLY A 136 -9.51 9.54 2.10
C GLY A 136 -8.58 8.36 2.42
N GLN A 137 -7.38 8.63 2.95
CA GLN A 137 -6.45 7.58 3.37
C GLN A 137 -7.01 6.75 4.55
N PHE A 138 -7.73 7.38 5.47
CA PHE A 138 -8.43 6.67 6.55
C PHE A 138 -9.52 5.73 6.00
N ILE A 139 -10.30 6.17 5.01
CA ILE A 139 -11.30 5.31 4.34
C ILE A 139 -10.63 4.13 3.62
N LYS A 140 -9.49 4.36 2.95
CA LYS A 140 -8.65 3.29 2.39
C LYS A 140 -8.26 2.27 3.47
N ALA A 141 -7.77 2.75 4.60
CA ALA A 141 -7.29 1.91 5.70
C ALA A 141 -8.42 1.05 6.31
N ILE A 142 -9.68 1.52 6.29
CA ILE A 142 -10.84 0.72 6.71
C ILE A 142 -10.98 -0.52 5.81
N ALA A 143 -10.86 -0.37 4.49
CA ALA A 143 -10.94 -1.51 3.56
C ALA A 143 -9.82 -2.52 3.83
N SER A 144 -8.59 -2.05 4.02
CA SER A 144 -7.42 -2.88 4.33
C SER A 144 -7.59 -3.64 5.65
N PHE A 145 -8.17 -2.99 6.67
CA PHE A 145 -8.45 -3.61 7.98
C PHE A 145 -9.56 -4.66 7.90
N ILE A 146 -10.64 -4.38 7.16
CA ILE A 146 -11.83 -5.24 7.11
C ILE A 146 -11.60 -6.47 6.20
N ALA A 147 -10.81 -6.35 5.13
CA ALA A 147 -10.63 -7.43 4.16
C ALA A 147 -10.17 -8.76 4.78
N PRO A 148 -9.14 -8.83 5.63
CA PRO A 148 -8.72 -10.08 6.28
C PRO A 148 -9.81 -10.66 7.20
N ILE A 149 -10.59 -9.80 7.87
CA ILE A 149 -11.70 -10.22 8.73
C ILE A 149 -12.79 -10.88 7.90
N ILE A 150 -13.16 -10.27 6.76
CA ILE A 150 -14.17 -10.84 5.84
C ILE A 150 -13.70 -12.20 5.32
N MET A 151 -12.42 -12.31 4.89
CA MET A 151 -11.85 -13.57 4.41
C MET A 151 -11.90 -14.67 5.46
N ALA A 152 -11.43 -14.37 6.68
CA ALA A 152 -11.43 -15.33 7.77
C ALA A 152 -12.87 -15.78 8.14
N ARG A 153 -13.80 -14.84 8.22
CA ARG A 153 -15.21 -15.16 8.51
C ARG A 153 -15.87 -15.94 7.39
N ALA A 154 -15.63 -15.57 6.13
CA ALA A 154 -16.15 -16.30 4.98
C ALA A 154 -15.60 -17.73 4.92
N ALA A 155 -14.32 -17.93 5.23
CA ALA A 155 -13.72 -19.25 5.33
C ALA A 155 -14.36 -20.10 6.45
N LEU A 156 -14.60 -19.50 7.64
CA LEU A 156 -15.18 -20.20 8.79
C LEU A 156 -16.67 -20.52 8.63
N MET A 157 -17.46 -19.57 8.08
CA MET A 157 -18.92 -19.70 8.03
C MET A 157 -19.44 -20.39 6.77
N PHE A 158 -18.72 -20.22 5.65
CA PHE A 158 -19.15 -20.68 4.33
C PHE A 158 -18.12 -21.62 3.66
N GLU A 159 -17.05 -21.95 4.36
CA GLU A 159 -15.93 -22.76 3.83
C GLU A 159 -15.35 -22.17 2.52
N ASN A 160 -15.57 -20.88 2.28
CA ASN A 160 -15.23 -20.21 1.03
C ASN A 160 -14.76 -18.77 1.25
N TRP A 161 -13.47 -18.57 1.49
CA TRP A 161 -12.86 -17.25 1.63
C TRP A 161 -12.98 -16.38 0.38
N ARG A 162 -13.14 -16.99 -0.81
CA ARG A 162 -13.23 -16.30 -2.10
C ARG A 162 -14.47 -15.43 -2.26
N LEU A 163 -15.44 -15.51 -1.35
CA LEU A 163 -16.60 -14.62 -1.31
C LEU A 163 -16.22 -13.14 -1.17
N LEU A 164 -14.98 -12.83 -0.75
CA LEU A 164 -14.47 -11.48 -0.75
C LEU A 164 -14.41 -10.87 -2.16
N PHE A 165 -14.06 -11.66 -3.19
CA PHE A 165 -13.93 -11.16 -4.56
C PHE A 165 -15.25 -10.62 -5.13
N PRO A 166 -16.37 -11.37 -5.16
CA PRO A 166 -17.63 -10.82 -5.63
C PRO A 166 -18.15 -9.68 -4.76
N LEU A 167 -17.92 -9.70 -3.44
CA LEU A 167 -18.31 -8.60 -2.55
C LEU A 167 -17.59 -7.30 -2.94
N PHE A 168 -16.28 -7.34 -3.06
CA PHE A 168 -15.50 -6.17 -3.42
C PHE A 168 -15.72 -5.73 -4.88
N MET A 169 -15.97 -6.67 -5.79
CA MET A 169 -16.38 -6.37 -7.16
C MET A 169 -17.69 -5.56 -7.19
N VAL A 170 -18.70 -5.95 -6.44
CA VAL A 170 -19.98 -5.20 -6.37
C VAL A 170 -19.74 -3.79 -5.85
N ILE A 171 -18.91 -3.61 -4.83
CA ILE A 171 -18.56 -2.27 -4.30
C ILE A 171 -17.83 -1.44 -5.37
N ALA A 172 -16.90 -2.03 -6.11
CA ALA A 172 -16.21 -1.36 -7.21
C ALA A 172 -17.17 -0.94 -8.34
N VAL A 173 -18.13 -1.79 -8.70
CA VAL A 173 -19.19 -1.47 -9.69
C VAL A 173 -20.06 -0.31 -9.19
N ILE A 174 -20.46 -0.31 -7.93
CA ILE A 174 -21.20 0.82 -7.33
C ILE A 174 -20.37 2.09 -7.41
N ALA A 175 -19.05 2.04 -7.12
CA ALA A 175 -18.16 3.18 -7.22
C ALA A 175 -18.03 3.69 -8.68
N ILE A 176 -17.94 2.80 -9.67
CA ILE A 176 -17.91 3.14 -11.10
C ILE A 176 -19.18 3.91 -11.50
N LEU A 177 -20.34 3.37 -11.16
CA LEU A 177 -21.63 3.96 -11.51
C LEU A 177 -21.81 5.30 -10.80
N TRP A 178 -21.57 5.36 -9.51
CA TRP A 178 -21.75 6.59 -8.73
C TRP A 178 -20.79 7.69 -9.20
N LEU A 179 -19.50 7.41 -9.34
CA LEU A 179 -18.54 8.37 -9.87
C LEU A 179 -18.84 8.71 -11.34
N GLY A 180 -19.30 7.73 -12.13
CA GLY A 180 -19.71 7.88 -13.53
C GLY A 180 -20.86 8.85 -13.73
N PHE A 181 -21.85 8.88 -12.84
CA PHE A 181 -22.97 9.84 -12.89
C PHE A 181 -22.69 11.16 -12.17
N THR A 182 -21.59 11.28 -11.43
CA THR A 182 -21.23 12.51 -10.71
C THR A 182 -20.43 13.43 -11.61
N SER A 183 -20.93 14.63 -11.87
CA SER A 183 -20.18 15.66 -12.61
C SER A 183 -19.19 16.35 -11.71
N ILE A 184 -17.89 16.23 -12.00
CA ILE A 184 -16.79 16.90 -11.31
C ILE A 184 -16.14 17.85 -12.32
N TYR A 185 -16.03 19.12 -11.98
CA TYR A 185 -15.32 20.10 -12.80
C TYR A 185 -13.81 19.95 -12.54
N GLU A 186 -13.06 19.70 -13.59
CA GLU A 186 -11.61 19.58 -13.54
C GLU A 186 -10.98 20.77 -14.26
N GLU A 187 -10.10 21.49 -13.59
CA GLU A 187 -9.27 22.50 -14.24
C GLU A 187 -8.20 21.76 -15.08
N LYS A 188 -8.07 22.15 -16.34
CA LYS A 188 -6.96 21.68 -17.17
C LYS A 188 -5.67 22.33 -16.64
N GLU A 189 -4.82 21.53 -16.04
CA GLU A 189 -3.46 21.96 -15.73
C GLU A 189 -2.56 21.64 -16.95
N ASP A 190 -1.91 22.67 -17.51
CA ASP A 190 -0.82 22.52 -18.47
C ASP A 190 0.48 22.07 -17.77
N SER A 191 0.38 21.10 -16.85
CA SER A 191 1.56 20.54 -16.19
C SER A 191 2.34 19.69 -17.19
N LYS A 192 3.59 20.04 -17.44
CA LYS A 192 4.52 19.14 -18.14
C LYS A 192 4.58 17.83 -17.37
N ASN A 193 4.12 16.76 -18.00
CA ASN A 193 4.21 15.43 -17.40
C ASN A 193 5.67 14.98 -17.38
N ALA A 194 6.11 14.51 -16.23
CA ALA A 194 7.45 13.94 -16.08
C ALA A 194 7.62 12.72 -17.00
N SER A 195 8.76 12.63 -17.67
CA SER A 195 9.12 11.45 -18.45
C SER A 195 9.90 10.44 -17.59
N PHE A 196 9.89 9.15 -17.99
CA PHE A 196 10.72 8.13 -17.33
C PHE A 196 12.19 8.55 -17.26
N LYS A 197 12.74 9.11 -18.36
CA LYS A 197 14.13 9.54 -18.42
C LYS A 197 14.45 10.62 -17.38
N GLU A 198 13.56 11.58 -17.21
CA GLU A 198 13.72 12.66 -16.23
C GLU A 198 13.60 12.14 -14.79
N CYS A 199 12.65 11.22 -14.53
CA CYS A 199 12.52 10.57 -13.22
C CYS A 199 13.78 9.79 -12.86
N PHE A 200 14.26 8.91 -13.75
CA PHE A 200 15.46 8.10 -13.49
C PHE A 200 16.76 8.93 -13.43
N ALA A 201 16.85 10.06 -14.14
CA ALA A 201 17.99 10.96 -14.04
C ALA A 201 18.19 11.51 -12.61
N LEU A 202 17.12 11.62 -11.81
CA LEU A 202 17.21 12.04 -10.41
C LEU A 202 17.94 11.03 -9.51
N LEU A 203 18.04 9.74 -9.90
CA LEU A 203 18.82 8.75 -9.15
C LEU A 203 20.31 9.04 -9.11
N GLY A 204 20.81 9.92 -9.99
CA GLY A 204 22.16 10.48 -9.91
C GLY A 204 22.40 11.32 -8.64
N ASN A 205 21.34 11.84 -8.01
CA ASN A 205 21.42 12.50 -6.71
C ASN A 205 21.42 11.45 -5.58
N LYS A 206 22.53 11.37 -4.82
CA LYS A 206 22.70 10.39 -3.73
C LYS A 206 21.57 10.42 -2.70
N PHE A 207 21.06 11.61 -2.36
CA PHE A 207 19.98 11.70 -1.37
C PHE A 207 18.65 11.19 -1.94
N ILE A 208 18.35 11.48 -3.20
CA ILE A 208 17.14 10.96 -3.88
C ILE A 208 17.23 9.44 -4.02
N LEU A 209 18.41 8.90 -4.36
CA LEU A 209 18.61 7.46 -4.40
C LEU A 209 18.36 6.81 -3.02
N LEU A 210 18.86 7.42 -1.94
CA LEU A 210 18.59 6.94 -0.58
C LEU A 210 17.09 6.96 -0.26
N CYS A 211 16.39 8.03 -0.63
CA CYS A 211 14.94 8.13 -0.44
C CYS A 211 14.17 7.06 -1.25
N PHE A 212 14.55 6.86 -2.51
CA PHE A 212 13.94 5.85 -3.38
C PHE A 212 14.08 4.44 -2.80
N LEU A 213 15.30 4.05 -2.42
CA LEU A 213 15.56 2.77 -1.78
C LEU A 213 14.87 2.66 -0.41
N GLY A 214 14.74 3.77 0.33
CA GLY A 214 14.00 3.82 1.59
C GLY A 214 12.52 3.55 1.42
N ILE A 215 11.90 4.07 0.36
CA ILE A 215 10.51 3.76 0.01
C ILE A 215 10.39 2.30 -0.41
N MET A 216 11.34 1.77 -1.19
CA MET A 216 11.35 0.35 -1.54
C MET A 216 11.40 -0.55 -0.30
N CYS A 217 12.26 -0.24 0.68
CA CYS A 217 12.33 -0.98 1.93
C CYS A 217 11.02 -0.87 2.73
N HIS A 218 10.47 0.34 2.86
CA HIS A 218 9.21 0.59 3.56
C HIS A 218 8.07 -0.28 2.98
N VAL A 219 7.88 -0.24 1.67
CA VAL A 219 6.78 -0.98 1.01
C VAL A 219 7.06 -2.48 1.02
N GLY A 220 8.33 -2.88 0.87
CA GLY A 220 8.74 -4.27 1.00
C GLY A 220 8.43 -4.85 2.37
N ILE A 221 8.66 -4.10 3.45
CA ILE A 221 8.29 -4.49 4.81
C ILE A 221 6.77 -4.50 4.98
N ASP A 222 6.07 -3.50 4.44
CA ASP A 222 4.62 -3.38 4.53
C ASP A 222 3.91 -4.61 3.92
N VAL A 223 4.25 -4.93 2.69
CA VAL A 223 3.71 -6.11 1.99
C VAL A 223 4.22 -7.40 2.63
N GLY A 224 5.50 -7.41 3.00
CA GLY A 224 6.15 -8.57 3.61
C GLY A 224 5.46 -9.01 4.89
N ILE A 225 5.19 -8.11 5.82
CA ILE A 225 4.53 -8.46 7.08
C ILE A 225 3.10 -8.95 6.87
N ASN A 226 2.37 -8.37 5.90
CA ASN A 226 1.02 -8.81 5.57
C ASN A 226 0.95 -10.25 5.07
N VAL A 227 1.97 -10.69 4.33
CA VAL A 227 2.09 -12.07 3.86
C VAL A 227 2.59 -12.98 4.98
N THR A 228 3.59 -12.54 5.75
CA THR A 228 4.38 -13.40 6.64
C THR A 228 3.78 -13.51 8.04
N ALA A 229 3.09 -12.48 8.56
CA ALA A 229 2.55 -12.54 9.92
C ALA A 229 1.60 -13.73 10.15
N PRO A 230 0.62 -14.03 9.26
CA PRO A 230 -0.20 -15.23 9.41
C PRO A 230 0.64 -16.51 9.40
N LYS A 231 1.63 -16.61 8.51
CA LYS A 231 2.48 -17.80 8.37
C LYS A 231 3.33 -18.04 9.62
N ILE A 232 3.89 -16.98 10.22
CA ILE A 232 4.63 -17.07 11.49
C ILE A 232 3.73 -17.61 12.61
N LEU A 233 2.50 -17.09 12.71
CA LEU A 233 1.56 -17.56 13.73
C LEU A 233 1.17 -19.02 13.52
N MET A 234 0.97 -19.45 12.27
CA MET A 234 0.71 -20.87 11.95
C MET A 234 1.93 -21.74 12.30
N GLU A 235 3.14 -21.33 11.89
CA GLU A 235 4.38 -22.10 12.12
C GLU A 235 4.70 -22.26 13.61
N ARG A 236 4.54 -21.18 14.41
CA ARG A 236 4.99 -21.17 15.82
C ARG A 236 3.92 -21.53 16.83
N LEU A 237 2.65 -21.25 16.51
CA LEU A 237 1.54 -21.47 17.44
C LEU A 237 0.66 -22.66 17.04
N GLY A 238 0.83 -23.22 15.82
CA GLY A 238 0.00 -24.30 15.30
C GLY A 238 -1.47 -23.92 15.10
N ILE A 239 -1.79 -22.62 15.00
CA ILE A 239 -3.17 -22.15 14.79
C ILE A 239 -3.57 -22.23 13.31
N THR A 240 -4.88 -22.25 13.06
CA THR A 240 -5.42 -22.32 11.69
C THR A 240 -5.11 -21.07 10.88
N LEU A 241 -5.13 -21.17 9.54
CA LEU A 241 -4.96 -20.03 8.65
C LEU A 241 -6.03 -18.95 8.90
N GLN A 242 -7.28 -19.36 9.17
CA GLN A 242 -8.38 -18.46 9.44
C GLN A 242 -8.11 -17.60 10.69
N ASP A 243 -7.64 -18.22 11.78
CA ASP A 243 -7.28 -17.52 13.02
C ASP A 243 -6.03 -16.66 12.83
N ALA A 244 -5.03 -17.15 12.12
CA ALA A 244 -3.80 -16.43 11.83
C ALA A 244 -4.02 -15.18 10.97
N THR A 245 -5.01 -15.20 10.05
CA THR A 245 -5.33 -14.09 9.15
C THR A 245 -5.72 -12.81 9.89
N TYR A 246 -6.28 -12.91 11.11
CA TYR A 246 -6.57 -11.71 11.93
C TYR A 246 -5.32 -10.90 12.28
N SER A 247 -4.14 -11.49 12.23
CA SER A 247 -2.86 -10.78 12.44
C SER A 247 -2.64 -9.64 11.43
N THR A 248 -3.07 -9.84 10.18
CA THR A 248 -3.03 -8.80 9.14
C THR A 248 -3.93 -7.61 9.52
N SER A 249 -5.11 -7.86 10.09
CA SER A 249 -5.98 -6.79 10.58
C SER A 249 -5.37 -6.03 11.75
N VAL A 250 -4.68 -6.73 12.67
CA VAL A 250 -3.95 -6.08 13.77
C VAL A 250 -2.83 -5.17 13.22
N TYR A 251 -2.09 -5.63 12.22
CA TYR A 251 -1.09 -4.80 11.54
C TYR A 251 -1.71 -3.51 10.99
N PHE A 252 -2.79 -3.61 10.20
CA PHE A 252 -3.45 -2.44 9.61
C PHE A 252 -4.08 -1.53 10.66
N LEU A 253 -4.60 -2.07 11.77
CA LEU A 253 -5.10 -1.26 12.88
C LEU A 253 -4.01 -0.37 13.46
N PHE A 254 -2.87 -0.95 13.82
CA PHE A 254 -1.76 -0.19 14.40
C PHE A 254 -1.08 0.73 13.40
N ARG A 255 -1.03 0.35 12.11
CA ARG A 255 -0.59 1.24 11.04
C ARG A 255 -1.52 2.46 10.91
N THR A 256 -2.84 2.26 10.99
CA THR A 256 -3.82 3.35 10.93
C THR A 256 -3.69 4.27 12.14
N ILE A 257 -3.56 3.71 13.35
CA ILE A 257 -3.31 4.49 14.58
C ILE A 257 -2.02 5.29 14.46
N GLY A 258 -0.96 4.68 13.93
CA GLY A 258 0.32 5.34 13.68
C GLY A 258 0.22 6.48 12.67
N CYS A 259 -0.47 6.29 11.55
CA CYS A 259 -0.72 7.36 10.56
C CYS A 259 -1.51 8.52 11.18
N PHE A 260 -2.58 8.22 11.92
CA PHE A 260 -3.41 9.23 12.56
C PHE A 260 -2.64 10.01 13.61
N SER A 261 -1.95 9.32 14.53
CA SER A 261 -1.11 9.96 15.55
C SER A 261 0.05 10.76 14.92
N GLY A 262 0.64 10.25 13.84
CA GLY A 262 1.71 10.90 13.10
C GLY A 262 1.31 12.27 12.54
N ALA A 263 0.07 12.46 12.11
CA ALA A 263 -0.42 13.75 11.64
C ALA A 263 -0.33 14.83 12.74
N PHE A 264 -0.62 14.49 13.99
CA PHE A 264 -0.50 15.41 15.13
C PHE A 264 0.95 15.57 15.62
N VAL A 265 1.70 14.48 15.64
CA VAL A 265 3.08 14.47 16.13
C VAL A 265 4.00 15.25 15.18
N LEU A 266 3.86 15.06 13.86
CA LEU A 266 4.67 15.75 12.86
C LEU A 266 4.39 17.26 12.78
N ALA A 267 3.21 17.71 13.25
CA ALA A 267 2.91 19.13 13.39
C ALA A 267 3.69 19.81 14.54
N ARG A 268 4.19 19.03 15.53
CA ARG A 268 4.85 19.56 16.75
C ARG A 268 6.30 19.11 16.90
N PHE A 269 6.67 17.99 16.32
CA PHE A 269 8.00 17.38 16.48
C PHE A 269 8.73 17.25 15.16
N SER A 270 10.05 17.23 15.24
CA SER A 270 10.92 17.04 14.07
C SER A 270 10.62 15.71 13.35
N PRO A 271 10.44 15.72 12.01
CA PRO A 271 10.27 14.51 11.21
C PRO A 271 11.38 13.47 11.42
N LYS A 272 12.62 13.93 11.61
CA LYS A 272 13.76 13.06 11.89
C LYS A 272 13.61 12.30 13.22
N LYS A 273 13.16 12.96 14.29
CA LYS A 273 12.96 12.32 15.59
C LYS A 273 11.84 11.28 15.51
N PHE A 274 10.74 11.62 14.85
CA PHE A 274 9.62 10.71 14.70
C PHE A 274 9.98 9.49 13.82
N PHE A 275 10.73 9.72 12.73
CA PHE A 275 11.28 8.65 11.90
C PHE A 275 12.17 7.69 12.72
N GLY A 276 13.05 8.24 13.56
CA GLY A 276 13.91 7.45 14.45
C GLY A 276 13.11 6.57 15.41
N ILE A 277 12.06 7.13 16.06
CA ILE A 277 11.15 6.37 16.93
C ILE A 277 10.45 5.25 16.14
N SER A 278 9.95 5.56 14.95
CA SER A 278 9.31 4.59 14.06
C SER A 278 10.23 3.41 13.75
N VAL A 279 11.49 3.68 13.39
CA VAL A 279 12.49 2.64 13.10
C VAL A 279 12.86 1.85 14.36
N ILE A 280 12.96 2.47 15.53
CA ILE A 280 13.17 1.75 16.80
C ILE A 280 12.02 0.76 17.07
N CYS A 281 10.76 1.17 16.88
CA CYS A 281 9.62 0.26 16.99
C CYS A 281 9.75 -0.94 16.05
N MET A 282 10.22 -0.71 14.80
CA MET A 282 10.42 -1.79 13.82
C MET A 282 11.57 -2.74 14.24
N ILE A 283 12.67 -2.20 14.78
CA ILE A 283 13.79 -3.01 15.30
C ILE A 283 13.32 -3.86 16.48
N LEU A 284 12.60 -3.27 17.45
CA LEU A 284 12.04 -4.00 18.58
C LEU A 284 11.10 -5.11 18.11
N SER A 285 10.27 -4.83 17.10
CA SER A 285 9.41 -5.85 16.48
C SER A 285 10.22 -7.02 15.92
N MET A 286 11.29 -6.74 15.14
CA MET A 286 12.16 -7.80 14.62
C MET A 286 12.81 -8.62 15.73
N LEU A 287 13.33 -7.96 16.77
CA LEU A 287 13.91 -8.65 17.93
C LEU A 287 12.89 -9.59 18.59
N VAL A 288 11.65 -9.12 18.78
CA VAL A 288 10.58 -9.96 19.36
C VAL A 288 10.26 -11.14 18.43
N PHE A 289 10.18 -10.93 17.12
CA PHE A 289 9.97 -12.02 16.17
C PHE A 289 11.09 -13.07 16.17
N PHE A 290 12.34 -12.69 16.45
CA PHE A 290 13.45 -13.65 16.50
C PHE A 290 13.59 -14.37 17.85
N THR A 291 13.03 -13.81 18.93
CA THR A 291 13.31 -14.29 20.30
C THR A 291 12.13 -14.95 21.01
N PHE A 292 10.89 -14.70 20.55
CA PHE A 292 9.69 -15.18 21.25
C PHE A 292 8.75 -15.95 20.33
N ASP A 293 8.17 -17.03 20.89
CA ASP A 293 7.22 -17.91 20.19
C ASP A 293 5.81 -17.90 20.83
N ASN A 294 5.56 -17.04 21.82
CA ASN A 294 4.25 -16.97 22.45
C ASN A 294 3.32 -15.98 21.73
N LYS A 295 2.01 -16.26 21.77
CA LYS A 295 0.98 -15.51 21.08
C LYS A 295 1.01 -14.00 21.37
N ILE A 296 1.14 -13.61 22.63
CA ILE A 296 1.09 -12.20 23.05
C ILE A 296 2.28 -11.45 22.47
N ALA A 297 3.49 -12.00 22.58
CA ALA A 297 4.70 -11.36 22.05
C ALA A 297 4.62 -11.19 20.52
N LEU A 298 4.16 -12.21 19.79
CA LEU A 298 4.01 -12.13 18.34
C LEU A 298 2.99 -11.05 17.91
N TYR A 299 1.85 -10.94 18.60
CA TYR A 299 0.90 -9.86 18.32
C TYR A 299 1.44 -8.47 18.69
N ILE A 300 2.23 -8.34 19.76
CA ILE A 300 2.96 -7.10 20.10
C ILE A 300 3.96 -6.76 18.98
N ALA A 301 4.70 -7.72 18.46
CA ALA A 301 5.62 -7.51 17.35
C ALA A 301 4.88 -7.00 16.11
N ILE A 302 3.73 -7.59 15.75
CA ILE A 302 2.89 -7.16 14.63
C ILE A 302 2.38 -5.73 14.85
N ALA A 303 1.96 -5.39 16.05
CA ALA A 303 1.50 -4.05 16.40
C ALA A 303 2.64 -3.02 16.30
N LEU A 304 3.83 -3.34 16.82
CA LEU A 304 5.01 -2.47 16.79
C LEU A 304 5.47 -2.19 15.36
N ILE A 305 5.51 -3.20 14.49
CA ILE A 305 5.93 -2.98 13.09
C ILE A 305 4.86 -2.21 12.32
N GLY A 306 3.57 -2.44 12.59
CA GLY A 306 2.48 -1.69 11.99
C GLY A 306 2.56 -0.20 12.36
N PHE A 307 2.73 0.10 13.65
CA PHE A 307 2.90 1.47 14.13
C PHE A 307 4.19 2.10 13.58
N GLY A 308 5.33 1.39 13.65
CA GLY A 308 6.62 1.87 13.18
C GLY A 308 6.64 2.17 11.68
N ASN A 309 6.01 1.31 10.87
CA ASN A 309 6.00 1.48 9.40
C ASN A 309 5.05 2.60 8.91
N SER A 310 4.14 3.08 9.75
CA SER A 310 3.01 3.94 9.38
C SER A 310 3.39 5.26 8.70
N ASN A 311 4.44 5.95 9.17
CA ASN A 311 4.81 7.29 8.71
C ASN A 311 6.14 7.35 7.94
N ILE A 312 6.74 6.22 7.65
CA ILE A 312 8.01 6.14 6.91
C ILE A 312 7.87 6.76 5.52
N PHE A 313 6.84 6.34 4.77
CA PHE A 313 6.58 6.84 3.41
C PHE A 313 6.40 8.36 3.36
N PRO A 314 5.46 8.99 4.10
CA PRO A 314 5.22 10.42 4.00
C PRO A 314 6.44 11.26 4.42
N ILE A 315 7.24 10.79 5.37
CA ILE A 315 8.45 11.49 5.79
C ILE A 315 9.52 11.44 4.69
N ILE A 316 9.82 10.27 4.13
CA ILE A 316 10.81 10.14 3.06
C ILE A 316 10.35 10.91 1.81
N PHE A 317 9.08 10.75 1.43
CA PHE A 317 8.49 11.40 0.27
C PHE A 317 8.60 12.93 0.37
N SER A 318 8.21 13.51 1.49
CA SER A 318 8.30 14.96 1.71
C SER A 318 9.75 15.46 1.65
N GLN A 319 10.70 14.72 2.24
CA GLN A 319 12.12 15.07 2.21
C GLN A 319 12.70 15.04 0.78
N ALA A 320 12.27 14.07 -0.05
CA ALA A 320 12.68 13.99 -1.44
C ALA A 320 12.17 15.19 -2.27
N LEU A 321 10.92 15.60 -2.05
CA LEU A 321 10.33 16.77 -2.74
C LEU A 321 10.97 18.09 -2.31
N LEU A 322 11.25 18.26 -1.02
CA LEU A 322 11.87 19.49 -0.49
C LEU A 322 13.30 19.71 -0.99
N GLN A 323 14.02 18.64 -1.28
CA GLN A 323 15.40 18.72 -1.81
C GLN A 323 15.43 19.03 -3.32
N ASN A 324 14.32 18.90 -4.03
CA ASN A 324 14.24 19.14 -5.47
C ASN A 324 13.01 19.97 -5.82
N PRO A 325 12.96 21.25 -5.40
CA PRO A 325 11.81 22.11 -5.58
C PRO A 325 11.46 22.36 -7.05
N ASP A 326 12.48 22.37 -7.94
CA ASP A 326 12.33 22.62 -9.37
C ASP A 326 11.87 21.36 -10.16
N LYS A 327 11.96 20.17 -9.55
CA LYS A 327 11.65 18.86 -10.18
C LYS A 327 10.71 18.02 -9.30
N LYS A 328 9.69 18.66 -8.73
CA LYS A 328 8.75 18.01 -7.80
C LYS A 328 7.96 16.88 -8.47
N ASN A 329 7.57 17.06 -9.74
CA ASN A 329 6.79 16.07 -10.47
C ASN A 329 7.62 14.81 -10.75
N GLU A 330 8.88 14.99 -11.19
CA GLU A 330 9.82 13.89 -11.43
C GLU A 330 10.18 13.17 -10.14
N ALA A 331 10.45 13.91 -9.07
CA ALA A 331 10.74 13.34 -7.76
C ALA A 331 9.54 12.56 -7.21
N SER A 332 8.33 13.10 -7.33
CA SER A 332 7.10 12.42 -6.95
C SER A 332 6.88 11.12 -7.75
N GLY A 333 7.01 11.20 -9.07
CA GLY A 333 6.92 10.03 -9.96
C GLY A 333 7.91 8.94 -9.57
N LEU A 334 9.18 9.31 -9.35
CA LEU A 334 10.22 8.37 -8.92
C LEU A 334 9.91 7.75 -7.56
N MET A 335 9.45 8.53 -6.58
CA MET A 335 9.10 8.01 -5.25
C MET A 335 7.92 7.02 -5.33
N ILE A 336 6.92 7.28 -6.18
CA ILE A 336 5.81 6.33 -6.41
C ILE A 336 6.31 5.05 -7.09
N MET A 337 7.25 5.16 -8.05
CA MET A 337 7.91 3.97 -8.63
C MET A 337 8.62 3.13 -7.57
N GLY A 338 9.08 3.73 -6.46
CA GLY A 338 9.66 3.03 -5.32
C GLY A 338 8.72 2.02 -4.64
N LEU A 339 7.40 2.09 -4.87
CA LEU A 339 6.45 1.06 -4.42
C LEU A 339 6.77 -0.32 -5.02
N PHE A 340 7.60 -0.38 -6.07
CA PHE A 340 8.19 -1.59 -6.61
C PHE A 340 8.93 -2.45 -5.54
N GLY A 341 9.29 -1.87 -4.40
CA GLY A 341 9.78 -2.63 -3.24
C GLY A 341 8.85 -3.76 -2.80
N GLY A 342 7.53 -3.58 -2.98
CA GLY A 342 6.52 -4.63 -2.77
C GLY A 342 6.60 -5.80 -3.76
N THR A 343 7.36 -5.66 -4.85
CA THR A 343 7.74 -6.77 -5.74
C THR A 343 8.99 -7.47 -5.25
N VAL A 344 10.02 -6.69 -4.95
CA VAL A 344 11.37 -7.20 -4.64
C VAL A 344 11.38 -8.01 -3.34
N PHE A 345 10.82 -7.44 -2.27
CA PHE A 345 10.89 -8.07 -0.95
C PHE A 345 10.13 -9.41 -0.87
N PRO A 346 8.83 -9.50 -1.25
CA PRO A 346 8.11 -10.77 -1.17
C PRO A 346 8.75 -11.88 -2.00
N PHE A 347 9.31 -11.56 -3.16
CA PHE A 347 10.03 -12.51 -3.99
C PHE A 347 11.23 -13.12 -3.23
N PHE A 348 12.12 -12.27 -2.71
CA PHE A 348 13.28 -12.77 -1.95
C PHE A 348 12.89 -13.41 -0.62
N MET A 349 11.79 -12.96 0.01
CA MET A 349 11.25 -13.58 1.21
C MET A 349 10.78 -15.02 0.93
N GLY A 350 10.08 -15.23 -0.21
CA GLY A 350 9.67 -16.57 -0.64
C GLY A 350 10.86 -17.49 -0.81
N LEU A 351 11.87 -17.06 -1.58
CA LEU A 351 13.09 -17.82 -1.81
C LEU A 351 13.82 -18.17 -0.49
N ALA A 352 13.96 -17.19 0.41
CA ALA A 352 14.63 -17.40 1.69
C ALA A 352 13.83 -18.36 2.60
N THR A 353 12.50 -18.25 2.61
CA THR A 353 11.62 -19.14 3.38
C THR A 353 11.70 -20.57 2.87
N ASP A 354 11.61 -20.80 1.57
CA ASP A 354 11.69 -22.12 0.95
C ASP A 354 13.08 -22.75 1.20
N THR A 355 14.16 -21.96 1.09
CA THR A 355 15.53 -22.44 1.32
C THR A 355 15.77 -22.84 2.77
N LEU A 356 15.24 -22.08 3.75
CA LEU A 356 15.40 -22.33 5.17
C LEU A 356 14.30 -23.24 5.73
N SER A 357 13.27 -23.55 4.95
CA SER A 357 12.06 -24.27 5.40
C SER A 357 11.44 -23.65 6.66
N SER A 358 11.53 -22.32 6.80
CA SER A 358 11.03 -21.56 7.94
C SER A 358 10.78 -20.09 7.58
N GLN A 359 9.77 -19.47 8.22
CA GLN A 359 9.46 -18.06 8.08
C GLN A 359 10.58 -17.13 8.62
N ILE A 360 11.58 -17.66 9.30
CA ILE A 360 12.82 -16.95 9.66
C ILE A 360 13.48 -16.35 8.40
N GLY A 361 13.42 -17.04 7.25
CA GLY A 361 13.93 -16.53 5.98
C GLY A 361 13.26 -15.22 5.57
N ALA A 362 11.95 -15.14 5.66
CA ALA A 362 11.21 -13.91 5.38
C ALA A 362 11.54 -12.78 6.37
N LEU A 363 11.66 -13.12 7.67
CA LEU A 363 12.07 -12.16 8.71
C LEU A 363 13.47 -11.60 8.46
N ALA A 364 14.41 -12.42 8.02
CA ALA A 364 15.78 -11.99 7.70
C ALA A 364 15.79 -10.99 6.55
N VAL A 365 15.04 -11.24 5.47
CA VAL A 365 14.91 -10.31 4.33
C VAL A 365 14.28 -8.98 4.77
N MET A 366 13.20 -9.01 5.58
CA MET A 366 12.58 -7.78 6.11
C MET A 366 13.56 -7.00 7.01
N SER A 367 14.38 -7.71 7.81
CA SER A 367 15.36 -7.09 8.69
C SER A 367 16.42 -6.29 7.93
N ILE A 368 16.79 -6.70 6.72
CA ILE A 368 17.68 -5.92 5.83
C ILE A 368 17.04 -4.55 5.53
N GLY A 369 15.75 -4.55 5.23
CA GLY A 369 15.00 -3.30 5.01
C GLY A 369 14.95 -2.41 6.25
N VAL A 370 14.73 -2.99 7.44
CA VAL A 370 14.71 -2.24 8.72
C VAL A 370 16.08 -1.63 9.02
N VAL A 371 17.17 -2.38 8.81
CA VAL A 371 18.56 -1.88 8.97
C VAL A 371 18.84 -0.74 8.00
N TYR A 372 18.36 -0.85 6.75
CA TYR A 372 18.49 0.24 5.78
C TYR A 372 17.72 1.50 6.21
N LEU A 373 16.51 1.36 6.74
CA LEU A 373 15.74 2.48 7.28
C LEU A 373 16.43 3.10 8.51
N LEU A 374 17.08 2.30 9.35
CA LEU A 374 17.92 2.80 10.44
C LEU A 374 19.06 3.67 9.89
N PHE A 375 19.76 3.20 8.86
CA PHE A 375 20.82 3.99 8.21
C PHE A 375 20.30 5.32 7.67
N ILE A 376 19.12 5.33 7.00
CA ILE A 376 18.48 6.57 6.52
C ILE A 376 18.18 7.53 7.66
N SER A 377 17.74 7.05 8.83
CA SER A 377 17.36 7.89 9.98
C SER A 377 18.47 8.87 10.38
N PHE A 378 19.73 8.49 10.20
CA PHE A 378 20.88 9.36 10.46
C PHE A 378 21.11 10.40 9.35
N LYS A 379 20.66 10.15 8.13
CA LYS A 379 20.85 11.01 6.95
C LYS A 379 19.72 12.02 6.73
N LEU A 380 18.55 11.82 7.36
CA LEU A 380 17.44 12.76 7.26
C LEU A 380 17.76 14.10 7.94
N LYS A 381 17.26 15.19 7.38
CA LYS A 381 17.40 16.54 7.95
C LYS A 381 16.38 16.77 9.06
N GLY A 382 16.80 17.38 10.15
CA GLY A 382 15.98 17.55 11.36
C GLY A 382 14.95 18.69 11.30
N SER A 383 15.14 19.69 10.44
CA SER A 383 14.24 20.83 10.29
C SER A 383 13.68 20.90 8.88
N ILE A 384 12.35 20.91 8.76
CA ILE A 384 11.67 21.49 7.62
C ILE A 384 11.49 22.96 7.99
N THR A 385 12.48 23.78 7.77
CA THR A 385 12.29 25.23 7.76
C THR A 385 11.56 25.52 6.46
N VAL A 386 10.24 25.70 6.55
CA VAL A 386 9.48 26.34 5.49
C VAL A 386 9.96 27.79 5.54
N ALA A 387 10.79 28.20 4.58
CA ALA A 387 11.12 29.58 4.32
C ALA A 387 9.96 30.27 3.59
#